data_b4fa7605d45813f184ed7077c6037e67
#
_entry.id   b4fa7605d45813f184ed7077c6037e67
#
_cell.length_a   1.000
_cell.length_b   1.000
_cell.length_c   1.000
_cell.angle_alpha   90.00
_cell.angle_beta   90.00
_cell.angle_gamma   90.00
#
_symmetry.space_group_name_H-M   'P 1'
#
loop_
_entity.id
_entity.type
_entity.pdbx_description
1 polymer ?
#
loop_
_entity_poly.entity_id
_entity_poly.type
_entity_poly.pdbx_seq_one_letter_code
_entity_poly.pdbx_strand_id
1 'polypeptide(L)'
;MYKRQVKEGGADPSSNAKLRDLIAKAKSNNVPNDNIDRVIKKAAGGGDKNNYESIVYEGYGPNGVAVIVECLTDNKNRTAGDIRHYFDKFGGNLGTSGCVSFLFTEKGMVVLENTGLDEDTVMEDCFAFDADDLSVEDDVVEISCDPSVLPALRDGMTEKGYHVPVSYTHLTLPTT
;
A
#
# COMPACT_ATOMS: atom_id res chain seq x y z
N MET A 1 -11.62 -3.55 0.67
CA MET A 1 -10.69 -3.36 1.78
C MET A 1 -11.35 -3.57 3.14
N TYR A 2 -12.31 -2.75 3.61
CA TYR A 2 -12.95 -2.89 4.94
C TYR A 2 -13.42 -4.31 5.29
N LYS A 3 -14.09 -5.00 4.35
CA LYS A 3 -14.62 -6.35 4.57
C LYS A 3 -13.57 -7.37 5.00
N ARG A 4 -12.37 -7.29 4.42
CA ARG A 4 -11.23 -8.13 4.78
C ARG A 4 -10.77 -7.84 6.19
N GLN A 5 -10.55 -6.55 6.53
CA GLN A 5 -10.05 -6.16 7.84
C GLN A 5 -11.03 -6.49 8.96
N VAL A 6 -12.34 -6.36 8.71
CA VAL A 6 -13.39 -6.78 9.67
C VAL A 6 -13.38 -8.30 9.90
N LYS A 7 -13.15 -9.10 8.85
CA LYS A 7 -13.10 -10.56 8.98
C LYS A 7 -11.82 -11.05 9.69
N GLU A 8 -10.69 -10.39 9.45
CA GLU A 8 -9.38 -10.77 10.02
C GLU A 8 -9.19 -10.30 11.46
N GLY A 9 -9.62 -9.08 11.77
CA GLY A 9 -9.34 -8.40 13.06
C GLY A 9 -10.57 -7.95 13.84
N GLY A 10 -11.79 -8.32 13.40
CA GLY A 10 -13.04 -7.88 14.05
C GLY A 10 -13.53 -6.52 13.55
N ALA A 11 -14.79 -6.21 13.89
CA ALA A 11 -15.49 -5.00 13.46
C ALA A 11 -15.23 -3.79 14.35
N ASP A 12 -14.52 -3.96 15.47
CA ASP A 12 -14.22 -2.89 16.41
C ASP A 12 -12.90 -2.19 16.04
N PRO A 13 -12.95 -0.90 15.65
CA PRO A 13 -11.74 -0.15 15.31
C PRO A 13 -10.76 0.06 16.48
N SER A 14 -11.23 -0.08 17.73
CA SER A 14 -10.38 0.06 18.91
C SER A 14 -9.39 -1.13 19.04
N SER A 15 -9.82 -2.31 18.64
CA SER A 15 -9.04 -3.55 18.67
C SER A 15 -8.39 -3.91 17.33
N ASN A 16 -8.79 -3.24 16.25
CA ASN A 16 -8.33 -3.52 14.88
C ASN A 16 -7.65 -2.27 14.27
N ALA A 17 -6.33 -2.18 14.46
CA ALA A 17 -5.54 -1.04 13.98
C ALA A 17 -5.67 -0.80 12.47
N LYS A 18 -5.61 -1.87 11.65
CA LYS A 18 -5.75 -1.78 10.20
C LYS A 18 -7.13 -1.27 9.77
N LEU A 19 -8.19 -1.64 10.50
CA LEU A 19 -9.54 -1.10 10.25
C LEU A 19 -9.61 0.38 10.63
N ARG A 20 -9.00 0.78 11.74
CA ARG A 20 -8.93 2.19 12.18
C ARG A 20 -8.24 3.06 11.13
N ASP A 21 -7.11 2.63 10.60
CA ASP A 21 -6.35 3.37 9.58
C ASP A 21 -7.16 3.52 8.28
N LEU A 22 -7.86 2.45 7.86
CA LEU A 22 -8.75 2.52 6.71
C LEU A 22 -9.93 3.48 6.93
N ILE A 23 -10.49 3.53 8.13
CA ILE A 23 -11.55 4.48 8.49
C ILE A 23 -11.01 5.91 8.43
N ALA A 24 -9.82 6.16 8.99
CA ALA A 24 -9.17 7.47 8.94
C ALA A 24 -8.93 7.91 7.48
N LYS A 25 -8.38 7.03 6.65
CA LYS A 25 -8.17 7.28 5.22
C LYS A 25 -9.47 7.54 4.45
N ALA A 26 -10.56 6.85 4.81
CA ALA A 26 -11.85 7.13 4.17
C ALA A 26 -12.42 8.48 4.58
N LYS A 27 -12.28 8.86 5.84
CA LYS A 27 -12.72 10.18 6.35
C LYS A 27 -11.93 11.31 5.69
N SER A 28 -10.62 11.16 5.53
CA SER A 28 -9.80 12.16 4.83
C SER A 28 -10.19 12.32 3.34
N ASN A 29 -10.76 11.27 2.73
CA ASN A 29 -11.32 11.31 1.38
C ASN A 29 -12.83 11.65 1.34
N ASN A 30 -13.35 12.29 2.39
CA ASN A 30 -14.75 12.75 2.48
C ASN A 30 -15.81 11.65 2.29
N VAL A 31 -15.50 10.39 2.64
CA VAL A 31 -16.50 9.31 2.63
C VAL A 31 -17.45 9.49 3.82
N PRO A 32 -18.79 9.57 3.60
CA PRO A 32 -19.76 9.74 4.68
C PRO A 32 -19.67 8.63 5.73
N ASN A 33 -19.74 8.99 7.01
CA ASN A 33 -19.66 8.04 8.12
C ASN A 33 -20.71 6.91 8.01
N ASP A 34 -21.93 7.24 7.60
CA ASP A 34 -23.01 6.25 7.42
C ASP A 34 -22.66 5.16 6.40
N ASN A 35 -21.92 5.52 5.36
CA ASN A 35 -21.45 4.55 4.36
C ASN A 35 -20.36 3.63 4.96
N ILE A 36 -19.44 4.20 5.73
CA ILE A 36 -18.39 3.44 6.44
C ILE A 36 -19.04 2.45 7.40
N ASP A 37 -19.94 2.92 8.27
CA ASP A 37 -20.62 2.09 9.27
C ASP A 37 -21.48 1.00 8.64
N ARG A 38 -22.17 1.32 7.54
CA ARG A 38 -22.98 0.35 6.80
C ARG A 38 -22.12 -0.79 6.23
N VAL A 39 -20.95 -0.48 5.70
CA VAL A 39 -20.03 -1.49 5.13
C VAL A 39 -19.43 -2.34 6.25
N ILE A 40 -19.03 -1.73 7.38
CA ILE A 40 -18.52 -2.46 8.56
C ILE A 40 -19.59 -3.40 9.12
N LYS A 41 -20.81 -2.90 9.36
CA LYS A 41 -21.95 -3.70 9.84
C LYS A 41 -22.29 -4.86 8.90
N LYS A 42 -22.29 -4.62 7.59
CA LYS A 42 -22.53 -5.65 6.59
C LYS A 42 -21.43 -6.73 6.62
N ALA A 43 -20.18 -6.34 6.81
CA ALA A 43 -19.05 -7.27 6.91
C ALA A 43 -19.10 -8.10 8.21
N ALA A 44 -19.46 -7.48 9.33
CA ALA A 44 -19.61 -8.12 10.65
C ALA A 44 -20.80 -9.09 10.71
N GLY A 45 -21.90 -8.75 10.03
CA GLY A 45 -23.15 -9.54 10.04
C GLY A 45 -23.13 -10.82 9.20
N GLY A 46 -21.97 -11.23 8.63
CA GLY A 46 -21.85 -12.49 7.88
C GLY A 46 -22.63 -12.54 6.56
N GLY A 47 -23.16 -11.40 6.10
CA GLY A 47 -23.96 -11.32 4.87
C GLY A 47 -23.18 -11.52 3.56
N ASP A 48 -21.87 -11.60 3.65
CA ASP A 48 -21.00 -11.87 2.50
C ASP A 48 -20.36 -13.24 2.65
N LYS A 49 -20.88 -14.22 1.94
CA LYS A 49 -20.37 -15.60 1.93
C LYS A 49 -19.01 -15.73 1.22
N ASN A 50 -18.53 -14.67 0.57
CA ASN A 50 -17.28 -14.69 -0.17
C ASN A 50 -16.10 -14.55 0.79
N ASN A 51 -15.32 -15.61 0.90
CA ASN A 51 -14.02 -15.57 1.57
C ASN A 51 -12.99 -15.04 0.57
N TYR A 52 -12.62 -13.76 0.74
CA TYR A 52 -11.53 -13.19 -0.04
C TYR A 52 -10.19 -13.62 0.54
N GLU A 53 -9.32 -14.12 -0.34
CA GLU A 53 -7.95 -14.50 -0.01
C GLU A 53 -6.98 -13.64 -0.80
N SER A 54 -5.89 -13.24 -0.16
CA SER A 54 -4.78 -12.55 -0.83
C SER A 54 -3.85 -13.58 -1.44
N ILE A 55 -3.52 -13.41 -2.72
CA ILE A 55 -2.60 -14.27 -3.45
C ILE A 55 -1.64 -13.37 -4.20
N VAL A 56 -0.36 -13.74 -4.18
CA VAL A 56 0.69 -13.07 -4.95
C VAL A 56 1.08 -13.97 -6.10
N TYR A 57 1.09 -13.40 -7.30
CA TYR A 57 1.62 -14.03 -8.52
C TYR A 57 2.89 -13.32 -8.94
N GLU A 58 3.85 -14.10 -9.39
CA GLU A 58 5.17 -13.63 -9.77
C GLU A 58 5.51 -14.11 -11.18
N GLY A 59 6.21 -13.29 -11.93
CA GLY A 59 6.61 -13.65 -13.27
C GLY A 59 7.45 -12.59 -13.96
N TYR A 60 7.69 -12.81 -15.21
CA TYR A 60 8.42 -11.90 -16.08
C TYR A 60 7.50 -11.40 -17.19
N GLY A 61 7.45 -10.08 -17.36
CA GLY A 61 6.86 -9.44 -18.52
C GLY A 61 7.77 -9.49 -19.75
N PRO A 62 7.35 -8.84 -20.85
CA PRO A 62 8.19 -8.70 -22.03
C PRO A 62 9.57 -8.14 -21.68
N ASN A 63 10.59 -8.60 -22.40
CA ASN A 63 12.00 -8.20 -22.20
C ASN A 63 12.58 -8.53 -20.81
N GLY A 64 11.98 -9.47 -20.07
CA GLY A 64 12.49 -9.92 -18.78
C GLY A 64 12.21 -8.99 -17.62
N VAL A 65 11.24 -8.10 -17.73
CA VAL A 65 10.82 -7.21 -16.63
C VAL A 65 10.17 -8.05 -15.53
N ALA A 66 10.71 -7.95 -14.30
CA ALA A 66 10.14 -8.61 -13.14
C ALA A 66 8.77 -7.98 -12.77
N VAL A 67 7.77 -8.83 -12.54
CA VAL A 67 6.40 -8.41 -12.25
C VAL A 67 5.87 -9.18 -11.05
N ILE A 68 5.36 -8.45 -10.04
CA ILE A 68 4.59 -8.98 -8.93
C ILE A 68 3.14 -8.49 -9.07
N VAL A 69 2.18 -9.41 -8.92
CA VAL A 69 0.74 -9.09 -8.97
C VAL A 69 0.08 -9.54 -7.68
N GLU A 70 -0.31 -8.60 -6.85
CA GLU A 70 -1.10 -8.86 -5.65
C GLU A 70 -2.59 -8.91 -6.00
N CYS A 71 -3.22 -10.03 -5.72
CA CYS A 71 -4.63 -10.25 -6.00
C CYS A 71 -5.43 -10.48 -4.73
N LEU A 72 -6.58 -9.86 -4.63
CA LEU A 72 -7.60 -10.17 -3.62
C LEU A 72 -8.77 -10.85 -4.32
N THR A 73 -8.98 -12.14 -4.07
CA THR A 73 -9.97 -12.94 -4.81
C THR A 73 -10.80 -13.83 -3.90
N ASP A 74 -12.02 -14.11 -4.33
CA ASP A 74 -12.92 -15.12 -3.78
C ASP A 74 -12.79 -16.49 -4.47
N ASN A 75 -12.02 -16.56 -5.59
CA ASN A 75 -11.82 -17.77 -6.37
C ASN A 75 -10.40 -17.85 -6.95
N LYS A 76 -9.53 -18.58 -6.25
CA LYS A 76 -8.13 -18.78 -6.63
C LYS A 76 -7.95 -19.35 -8.05
N ASN A 77 -8.78 -20.34 -8.39
CA ASN A 77 -8.63 -21.06 -9.67
C ASN A 77 -8.95 -20.16 -10.87
N ARG A 78 -10.03 -19.36 -10.76
CA ARG A 78 -10.38 -18.36 -11.76
C ARG A 78 -9.25 -17.36 -11.92
N THR A 79 -8.81 -16.75 -10.82
CA THR A 79 -7.76 -15.73 -10.84
C THR A 79 -6.44 -16.27 -11.38
N ALA A 80 -6.04 -17.49 -11.01
CA ALA A 80 -4.83 -18.11 -11.55
C ALA A 80 -4.91 -18.31 -13.07
N GLY A 81 -6.08 -18.72 -13.58
CA GLY A 81 -6.32 -18.85 -15.02
C GLY A 81 -6.25 -17.51 -15.75
N ASP A 82 -6.88 -16.47 -15.18
CA ASP A 82 -6.90 -15.14 -15.76
C ASP A 82 -5.49 -14.51 -15.78
N ILE A 83 -4.74 -14.61 -14.67
CA ILE A 83 -3.37 -14.08 -14.58
C ILE A 83 -2.46 -14.78 -15.59
N ARG A 84 -2.50 -16.13 -15.67
CA ARG A 84 -1.71 -16.88 -16.65
C ARG A 84 -2.04 -16.45 -18.08
N HIS A 85 -3.33 -16.33 -18.38
CA HIS A 85 -3.77 -15.89 -19.71
C HIS A 85 -3.21 -14.50 -20.06
N TYR A 86 -3.21 -13.54 -19.11
CA TYR A 86 -2.68 -12.21 -19.39
C TYR A 86 -1.17 -12.20 -19.56
N PHE A 87 -0.42 -12.94 -18.75
CA PHE A 87 1.02 -13.09 -18.96
C PHE A 87 1.32 -13.64 -20.36
N ASP A 88 0.68 -14.76 -20.75
CA ASP A 88 0.89 -15.40 -22.05
C ASP A 88 0.48 -14.47 -23.20
N LYS A 89 -0.68 -13.79 -23.07
CA LYS A 89 -1.23 -12.90 -24.10
C LYS A 89 -0.32 -11.71 -24.42
N PHE A 90 0.35 -11.18 -23.42
CA PHE A 90 1.22 -10.00 -23.57
C PHE A 90 2.71 -10.34 -23.63
N GLY A 91 3.06 -11.59 -23.92
CA GLY A 91 4.43 -12.02 -24.16
C GLY A 91 5.30 -12.11 -22.90
N GLY A 92 4.67 -12.24 -21.74
CA GLY A 92 5.33 -12.53 -20.49
C GLY A 92 5.30 -14.03 -20.17
N ASN A 93 5.80 -14.37 -18.99
CA ASN A 93 5.78 -15.73 -18.45
C ASN A 93 5.47 -15.72 -16.96
N LEU A 94 4.39 -16.39 -16.57
CA LEU A 94 4.06 -16.57 -15.16
C LEU A 94 5.01 -17.60 -14.54
N GLY A 95 5.75 -17.18 -13.51
CA GLY A 95 6.70 -18.00 -12.79
C GLY A 95 6.10 -18.72 -11.59
N THR A 96 6.96 -19.35 -10.82
CA THR A 96 6.64 -19.92 -9.50
C THR A 96 6.80 -18.86 -8.42
N SER A 97 6.13 -19.05 -7.28
CA SER A 97 6.31 -18.17 -6.12
C SER A 97 7.80 -18.10 -5.72
N GLY A 98 8.30 -16.89 -5.47
CA GLY A 98 9.70 -16.62 -5.16
C GLY A 98 10.61 -16.37 -6.36
N CYS A 99 10.08 -16.40 -7.59
CA CYS A 99 10.94 -16.26 -8.78
C CYS A 99 11.41 -14.82 -9.05
N VAL A 100 10.72 -13.82 -8.54
CA VAL A 100 11.10 -12.40 -8.68
C VAL A 100 11.01 -11.61 -7.35
N SER A 101 10.34 -12.12 -6.33
CA SER A 101 10.13 -11.40 -5.06
C SER A 101 11.44 -11.02 -4.36
N PHE A 102 12.52 -11.79 -4.56
CA PHE A 102 13.84 -11.47 -4.02
C PHE A 102 14.46 -10.19 -4.62
N LEU A 103 13.93 -9.71 -5.75
CA LEU A 103 14.35 -8.46 -6.39
C LEU A 103 13.67 -7.23 -5.78
N PHE A 104 12.63 -7.42 -4.98
CA PHE A 104 11.82 -6.34 -4.45
C PHE A 104 11.98 -6.22 -2.94
N THR A 105 11.98 -5.00 -2.46
CA THR A 105 11.93 -4.66 -1.03
C THR A 105 10.66 -3.86 -0.75
N GLU A 106 9.95 -4.17 0.32
CA GLU A 106 8.81 -3.36 0.75
C GLU A 106 9.32 -2.11 1.44
N LYS A 107 8.88 -0.94 0.95
CA LYS A 107 9.22 0.37 1.48
C LYS A 107 7.96 1.15 1.84
N GLY A 108 8.05 1.96 2.89
CA GLY A 108 7.11 3.03 3.16
C GLY A 108 7.49 4.26 2.35
N MET A 109 6.49 4.94 1.79
CA MET A 109 6.68 6.16 1.02
C MET A 109 5.82 7.27 1.61
N VAL A 110 6.43 8.42 1.87
CA VAL A 110 5.76 9.67 2.22
C VAL A 110 6.02 10.66 1.10
N VAL A 111 4.96 11.22 0.56
CA VAL A 111 5.04 12.24 -0.49
C VAL A 111 4.65 13.57 0.11
N LEU A 112 5.52 14.56 0.00
CA LEU A 112 5.27 15.95 0.38
C LEU A 112 5.03 16.79 -0.87
N GLU A 113 4.18 17.80 -0.75
CA GLU A 113 4.02 18.82 -1.79
C GLU A 113 5.21 19.77 -1.76
N ASN A 114 5.94 19.89 -2.88
CA ASN A 114 7.07 20.79 -2.99
C ASN A 114 6.61 22.21 -3.32
N THR A 115 6.40 23.02 -2.30
CA THR A 115 6.02 24.44 -2.42
C THR A 115 7.22 25.39 -2.33
N GLY A 116 8.39 24.95 -2.77
CA GLY A 116 9.66 25.65 -2.60
C GLY A 116 10.33 25.34 -1.28
N LEU A 117 10.26 24.07 -0.86
CA LEU A 117 10.89 23.59 0.36
C LEU A 117 12.40 23.62 0.22
N ASP A 118 13.09 23.94 1.31
CA ASP A 118 14.53 23.83 1.40
C ASP A 118 14.92 22.36 1.60
N GLU A 119 15.64 21.79 0.64
CA GLU A 119 15.99 20.37 0.60
C GLU A 119 16.78 19.94 1.83
N ASP A 120 17.76 20.75 2.26
CA ASP A 120 18.61 20.43 3.42
C ASP A 120 17.76 20.37 4.70
N THR A 121 16.82 21.30 4.87
CA THR A 121 15.89 21.30 6.02
C THR A 121 14.96 20.09 6.00
N VAL A 122 14.39 19.74 4.85
CA VAL A 122 13.53 18.57 4.71
C VAL A 122 14.31 17.29 5.01
N MET A 123 15.55 17.23 4.52
CA MET A 123 16.45 16.08 4.75
C MET A 123 16.74 15.89 6.24
N GLU A 124 17.14 16.95 6.96
CA GLU A 124 17.37 16.88 8.40
C GLU A 124 16.10 16.44 9.15
N ASP A 125 14.96 17.00 8.75
CA ASP A 125 13.69 16.72 9.39
C ASP A 125 13.23 15.27 9.16
N CYS A 126 13.35 14.73 7.96
CA CYS A 126 12.90 13.35 7.68
C CYS A 126 13.85 12.30 8.28
N PHE A 127 15.15 12.54 8.29
CA PHE A 127 16.11 11.63 8.94
C PHE A 127 15.97 11.58 10.46
N ALA A 128 15.45 12.63 11.10
CA ALA A 128 15.11 12.61 12.51
C ALA A 128 13.99 11.60 12.85
N PHE A 129 13.25 11.12 11.84
CA PHE A 129 12.20 10.08 11.93
C PHE A 129 12.59 8.77 11.24
N ASP A 130 13.88 8.47 11.14
CA ASP A 130 14.42 7.24 10.53
C ASP A 130 14.00 7.03 9.06
N ALA A 131 13.99 8.09 8.26
CA ALA A 131 13.89 7.97 6.82
C ALA A 131 15.16 7.33 6.23
N ASP A 132 15.01 6.54 5.17
CA ASP A 132 16.12 5.87 4.49
C ASP A 132 16.71 6.74 3.38
N ASP A 133 15.85 7.42 2.62
CA ASP A 133 16.26 8.17 1.43
C ASP A 133 15.24 9.27 1.09
N LEU A 134 15.68 10.29 0.37
CA LEU A 134 14.88 11.43 -0.06
C LEU A 134 15.17 11.73 -1.52
N SER A 135 14.13 11.93 -2.31
CA SER A 135 14.20 12.39 -3.71
C SER A 135 13.34 13.63 -3.90
N VAL A 136 13.95 14.67 -4.47
CA VAL A 136 13.27 15.95 -4.76
C VAL A 136 12.96 16.01 -6.25
N GLU A 137 11.69 16.17 -6.58
CA GLU A 137 11.20 16.46 -7.92
C GLU A 137 10.56 17.85 -7.95
N ASP A 138 10.25 18.35 -9.15
CA ASP A 138 9.76 19.73 -9.32
C ASP A 138 8.56 20.06 -8.42
N ASP A 139 7.57 19.15 -8.37
CA ASP A 139 6.31 19.37 -7.66
C ASP A 139 6.18 18.59 -6.35
N VAL A 140 7.04 17.61 -6.10
CA VAL A 140 6.93 16.71 -4.95
C VAL A 140 8.29 16.36 -4.34
N VAL A 141 8.28 16.04 -3.05
CA VAL A 141 9.39 15.40 -2.36
C VAL A 141 8.95 14.02 -1.94
N GLU A 142 9.65 13.00 -2.40
CA GLU A 142 9.40 11.59 -2.05
C GLU A 142 10.40 11.15 -0.99
N ILE A 143 9.89 10.63 0.12
CA ILE A 143 10.70 10.14 1.25
C ILE A 143 10.43 8.65 1.40
N SER A 144 11.47 7.83 1.36
CA SER A 144 11.37 6.40 1.60
C SER A 144 11.83 6.03 3.02
N CYS A 145 11.21 5.00 3.58
CA CYS A 145 11.53 4.50 4.92
C CYS A 145 11.19 3.01 5.06
N ASP A 146 11.59 2.40 6.16
CA ASP A 146 11.05 1.10 6.55
C ASP A 146 9.53 1.20 6.79
N PRO A 147 8.73 0.22 6.34
CA PRO A 147 7.27 0.24 6.54
C PRO A 147 6.83 0.40 8.00
N SER A 148 7.64 -0.04 8.95
CA SER A 148 7.32 0.05 10.39
C SER A 148 7.37 1.47 10.93
N VAL A 149 8.22 2.33 10.37
CA VAL A 149 8.37 3.74 10.81
C VAL A 149 7.49 4.70 10.02
N LEU A 150 6.87 4.25 8.94
CA LEU A 150 6.01 5.08 8.07
C LEU A 150 4.96 5.91 8.83
N PRO A 151 4.21 5.38 9.84
CA PRO A 151 3.25 6.17 10.58
C PRO A 151 3.92 7.31 11.39
N ALA A 152 5.07 7.04 12.02
CA ALA A 152 5.80 8.03 12.82
C ALA A 152 6.39 9.13 11.94
N LEU A 153 6.98 8.76 10.79
CA LEU A 153 7.51 9.69 9.80
C LEU A 153 6.40 10.61 9.26
N ARG A 154 5.28 10.04 8.81
CA ARG A 154 4.12 10.80 8.32
C ARG A 154 3.61 11.82 9.36
N ASP A 155 3.38 11.34 10.57
CA ASP A 155 2.82 12.16 11.64
C ASP A 155 3.81 13.25 12.07
N GLY A 156 5.11 12.92 12.18
CA GLY A 156 6.17 13.86 12.51
C GLY A 156 6.36 14.95 11.44
N MET A 157 6.34 14.58 10.15
CA MET A 157 6.42 15.58 9.07
C MET A 157 5.18 16.50 9.08
N THR A 158 3.99 15.94 9.37
CA THR A 158 2.77 16.74 9.49
C THR A 158 2.83 17.70 10.67
N GLU A 159 3.37 17.28 11.83
CA GLU A 159 3.56 18.13 13.01
C GLU A 159 4.56 19.26 12.77
N LYS A 160 5.57 19.04 11.94
CA LYS A 160 6.53 20.07 11.49
C LYS A 160 5.93 21.06 10.48
N GLY A 161 4.69 20.83 10.02
CA GLY A 161 3.95 21.75 9.15
C GLY A 161 4.05 21.40 7.65
N TYR A 162 4.63 20.27 7.29
CA TYR A 162 4.65 19.81 5.91
C TYR A 162 3.28 19.31 5.47
N HIS A 163 2.90 19.60 4.23
CA HIS A 163 1.69 19.05 3.63
C HIS A 163 1.99 17.65 3.08
N VAL A 164 1.38 16.64 3.68
CA VAL A 164 1.55 15.22 3.33
C VAL A 164 0.28 14.70 2.64
N PRO A 165 0.12 14.88 1.32
CA PRO A 165 -1.08 14.43 0.60
C PRO A 165 -1.22 12.92 0.57
N VAL A 166 -0.09 12.19 0.51
CA VAL A 166 -0.08 10.74 0.33
C VAL A 166 1.00 10.08 1.18
N SER A 167 0.64 8.95 1.81
CA SER A 167 1.58 8.00 2.38
C SER A 167 1.10 6.58 2.11
N TYR A 168 2.01 5.68 1.70
CA TYR A 168 1.67 4.32 1.32
C TYR A 168 2.87 3.38 1.45
N THR A 169 2.62 2.08 1.42
CA THR A 169 3.68 1.07 1.28
C THR A 169 3.58 0.42 -0.09
N HIS A 170 4.70 0.13 -0.70
CA HIS A 170 4.75 -0.68 -1.92
C HIS A 170 6.10 -1.41 -2.07
N LEU A 171 6.13 -2.36 -3.01
CA LEU A 171 7.34 -3.07 -3.37
C LEU A 171 8.17 -2.23 -4.33
N THR A 172 9.43 -1.99 -3.98
CA THR A 172 10.39 -1.28 -4.82
C THR A 172 11.51 -2.20 -5.26
N LEU A 173 12.07 -1.95 -6.44
CA LEU A 173 13.37 -2.49 -6.79
C LEU A 173 14.45 -1.73 -6.02
N PRO A 174 15.48 -2.41 -5.47
CA PRO A 174 16.58 -1.69 -4.83
C PRO A 174 17.26 -0.78 -5.84
N THR A 175 17.40 0.47 -5.48
CA THR A 175 18.21 1.44 -6.21
C THR A 175 19.68 1.03 -6.05
N THR A 176 20.32 0.68 -7.13
CA THR A 176 21.78 0.39 -7.17
C THR A 176 22.57 1.68 -7.26
#